data_2e664113b8195ab74238cbc701ff23e3
#
_entry.id   2e664113b8195ab74238cbc701ff23e3
#
_cell.length_a   1.000
_cell.length_b   1.000
_cell.length_c   1.000
_cell.angle_alpha   90.00
_cell.angle_beta   90.00
_cell.angle_gamma   90.00
#
_symmetry.space_group_name_H-M   'P 1'
#
loop_
_entity.id
_entity.type
_entity.pdbx_description
1 polymer ?
#
loop_
_entity_poly.entity_id
_entity_poly.type
_entity_poly.pdbx_seq_one_letter_code
_entity_poly.pdbx_strand_id
1 'polypeptide(L)'
;RCNGWLLEGMVTQFKGGKPLGFYRPAINHLMVFLRNRMTWNRNLDLDKELEEYCELFYGPAAGEMRELLRFSEEVWMRPAPRLVTASTGYLKEEDVPKFFDLLAKARAKAGDSVYGRRIDLLAGEMEPLKKVFENLKRRGPELRAFLFTDGQSPKVDGDLTKPFWWYRNEIK
;
A
#
# COMPACT_ATOMS: atom_id res chain seq x y z
N ARG A 1 3.65 32.75 -2.53
CA ARG A 1 4.90 31.96 -2.59
C ARG A 1 4.99 31.15 -1.29
N CYS A 2 5.10 29.84 -1.40
CA CYS A 2 5.34 28.98 -0.26
C CYS A 2 6.84 28.96 0.03
N ASN A 3 7.26 29.44 1.21
CA ASN A 3 8.67 29.55 1.57
C ASN A 3 9.14 28.42 2.50
N GLY A 4 8.32 27.38 2.71
CA GLY A 4 8.65 26.23 3.53
C GLY A 4 7.60 25.15 3.46
N TRP A 5 7.99 23.93 3.88
CA TRP A 5 7.17 22.74 3.92
C TRP A 5 7.25 22.14 5.32
N LEU A 6 6.13 21.83 5.91
CA LEU A 6 6.06 20.88 7.00
C LEU A 6 5.57 19.55 6.42
N LEU A 7 6.43 18.53 6.45
CA LEU A 7 6.09 17.21 5.97
C LEU A 7 5.95 16.27 7.16
N GLU A 8 4.72 15.90 7.47
CA GLU A 8 4.44 14.82 8.41
C GLU A 8 4.58 13.47 7.69
N GLY A 9 5.38 12.58 8.24
CA GLY A 9 5.54 11.23 7.71
C GLY A 9 5.69 10.26 8.86
N MET A 10 4.75 9.33 8.98
CA MET A 10 4.82 8.24 9.96
C MET A 10 5.82 7.18 9.52
N VAL A 11 7.10 7.50 9.63
CA VAL A 11 8.20 6.57 9.31
C VAL A 11 8.80 5.91 10.56
N THR A 12 8.32 6.27 11.74
CA THR A 12 8.79 5.73 13.01
C THR A 12 7.68 4.95 13.69
N GLN A 13 7.98 3.71 14.05
CA GLN A 13 7.10 2.90 14.88
C GLN A 13 7.32 3.22 16.35
N PHE A 14 6.23 3.35 17.11
CA PHE A 14 6.27 3.58 18.55
C PHE A 14 5.62 2.44 19.32
N LYS A 15 6.15 2.14 20.50
CA LYS A 15 5.55 1.23 21.48
C LYS A 15 5.70 1.83 22.87
N GLY A 16 4.59 2.05 23.57
CA GLY A 16 4.60 2.68 24.88
C GLY A 16 5.25 4.07 24.87
N GLY A 17 5.04 4.88 23.83
CA GLY A 17 5.63 6.21 23.67
C GLY A 17 7.11 6.25 23.30
N LYS A 18 7.77 5.09 23.18
CA LYS A 18 9.19 5.01 22.78
C LYS A 18 9.32 4.66 21.30
N PRO A 19 10.20 5.33 20.52
CA PRO A 19 10.45 4.97 19.14
C PRO A 19 11.11 3.59 19.07
N LEU A 20 10.57 2.71 18.21
CA LEU A 20 11.13 1.38 17.93
C LEU A 20 12.07 1.36 16.73
N GLY A 21 12.05 2.41 15.92
CA GLY A 21 12.81 2.51 14.69
C GLY A 21 11.95 2.86 13.47
N PHE A 22 12.55 2.71 12.30
CA PHE A 22 11.91 3.03 11.03
C PHE A 22 10.80 2.00 10.71
N TYR A 23 9.57 2.47 10.52
CA TYR A 23 8.44 1.62 10.22
C TYR A 23 8.49 1.13 8.78
N ARG A 24 8.51 -0.19 8.58
CA ARG A 24 8.58 -0.84 7.26
C ARG A 24 9.64 -0.18 6.36
N PRO A 25 10.91 -0.30 6.71
CA PRO A 25 11.99 0.43 6.03
C PRO A 25 12.09 0.12 4.54
N ALA A 26 11.80 -1.12 4.12
CA ALA A 26 11.91 -1.47 2.71
C ALA A 26 10.79 -0.86 1.86
N ILE A 27 9.55 -0.85 2.35
CA ILE A 27 8.40 -0.24 1.65
C ILE A 27 8.53 1.29 1.63
N ASN A 28 8.94 1.89 2.75
CA ASN A 28 8.94 3.34 2.90
C ASN A 28 10.22 4.02 2.37
N HIS A 29 11.28 3.26 2.07
CA HIS A 29 12.57 3.82 1.67
C HIS A 29 12.45 4.69 0.40
N LEU A 30 11.78 4.20 -0.63
CA LEU A 30 11.57 4.94 -1.87
C LEU A 30 10.84 6.27 -1.62
N MET A 31 9.79 6.25 -0.81
CA MET A 31 9.03 7.47 -0.48
C MET A 31 9.94 8.50 0.20
N VAL A 32 10.77 8.09 1.15
CA VAL A 32 11.71 9.00 1.84
C VAL A 32 12.76 9.52 0.89
N PHE A 33 13.30 8.68 0.02
CA PHE A 33 14.29 9.07 -1.00
C PHE A 33 13.72 10.15 -1.93
N LEU A 34 12.60 9.87 -2.60
CA LEU A 34 11.98 10.79 -3.56
C LEU A 34 11.54 12.10 -2.90
N ARG A 35 10.92 12.01 -1.73
CA ARG A 35 10.46 13.18 -0.98
C ARG A 35 11.62 14.12 -0.65
N ASN A 36 12.76 13.60 -0.21
CA ASN A 36 13.93 14.42 0.08
C ASN A 36 14.45 15.08 -1.18
N ARG A 37 14.56 14.37 -2.29
CA ARG A 37 15.02 14.92 -3.57
C ARG A 37 14.08 16.01 -4.10
N MET A 38 12.76 15.75 -4.08
CA MET A 38 11.74 16.70 -4.52
C MET A 38 11.68 17.96 -3.66
N THR A 39 12.02 17.89 -2.39
CA THR A 39 12.06 19.07 -1.51
C THR A 39 13.11 20.06 -1.95
N TRP A 40 14.25 19.59 -2.45
CA TRP A 40 15.35 20.42 -2.91
C TRP A 40 15.23 20.83 -4.39
N ASN A 41 14.61 20.00 -5.22
CA ASN A 41 14.46 20.27 -6.65
C ASN A 41 13.02 20.01 -7.10
N ARG A 42 12.25 21.09 -7.24
CA ARG A 42 10.83 20.98 -7.70
C ARG A 42 10.67 20.63 -9.18
N ASN A 43 11.74 20.74 -9.96
CA ASN A 43 11.75 20.42 -11.40
C ASN A 43 12.37 19.04 -11.65
N LEU A 44 12.31 18.17 -10.64
CA LEU A 44 12.83 16.83 -10.70
C LEU A 44 12.08 15.99 -11.74
N ASP A 45 12.82 15.24 -12.53
CA ASP A 45 12.28 14.22 -13.42
C ASP A 45 12.12 12.92 -12.61
N LEU A 46 10.89 12.62 -12.22
CA LEU A 46 10.59 11.47 -11.38
C LEU A 46 10.97 10.13 -12.01
N ASP A 47 10.82 10.00 -13.33
CA ASP A 47 11.15 8.76 -14.01
C ASP A 47 12.65 8.47 -13.97
N LYS A 48 13.47 9.51 -14.14
CA LYS A 48 14.93 9.39 -14.00
C LYS A 48 15.35 9.10 -12.57
N GLU A 49 14.70 9.72 -11.60
CA GLU A 49 14.98 9.46 -10.18
C GLU A 49 14.63 8.02 -9.78
N LEU A 50 13.53 7.50 -10.29
CA LEU A 50 13.14 6.10 -10.08
C LEU A 50 14.11 5.13 -10.76
N GLU A 51 14.61 5.47 -11.95
CA GLU A 51 15.63 4.70 -12.64
C GLU A 51 16.92 4.65 -11.83
N GLU A 52 17.46 5.82 -11.46
CA GLU A 52 18.65 5.93 -10.63
C GLU A 52 18.50 5.19 -9.30
N TYR A 53 17.34 5.36 -8.64
CA TYR A 53 17.05 4.64 -7.39
C TYR A 53 17.11 3.13 -7.57
N CYS A 54 16.47 2.60 -8.61
CA CYS A 54 16.46 1.17 -8.83
C CYS A 54 17.86 0.62 -9.16
N GLU A 55 18.63 1.34 -9.96
CA GLU A 55 20.01 0.98 -10.29
C GLU A 55 20.93 0.95 -9.06
N LEU A 56 20.90 2.00 -8.26
CA LEU A 56 21.75 2.12 -7.08
C LEU A 56 21.31 1.21 -5.93
N PHE A 57 20.01 1.02 -5.75
CA PHE A 57 19.47 0.31 -4.58
C PHE A 57 19.28 -1.18 -4.82
N TYR A 58 18.95 -1.60 -6.05
CA TYR A 58 18.67 -2.98 -6.43
C TYR A 58 19.67 -3.58 -7.45
N GLY A 59 20.55 -2.77 -8.00
CA GLY A 59 21.65 -3.20 -8.87
C GLY A 59 21.21 -4.09 -10.03
N PRO A 60 21.68 -5.36 -10.11
CA PRO A 60 21.33 -6.26 -11.22
C PRO A 60 19.81 -6.50 -11.39
N ALA A 61 19.05 -6.32 -10.33
CA ALA A 61 17.59 -6.50 -10.33
C ALA A 61 16.80 -5.20 -10.60
N ALA A 62 17.48 -4.12 -11.00
CA ALA A 62 16.85 -2.80 -11.22
C ALA A 62 15.66 -2.86 -12.16
N GLY A 63 15.74 -3.64 -13.25
CA GLY A 63 14.67 -3.79 -14.23
C GLY A 63 13.40 -4.40 -13.66
N GLU A 64 13.52 -5.50 -12.93
CA GLU A 64 12.42 -6.19 -12.27
C GLU A 64 11.79 -5.34 -11.18
N MET A 65 12.62 -4.59 -10.43
CA MET A 65 12.14 -3.70 -9.39
C MET A 65 11.41 -2.48 -9.98
N ARG A 66 11.83 -1.96 -11.11
CA ARG A 66 11.09 -0.94 -11.85
C ARG A 66 9.75 -1.47 -12.34
N GLU A 67 9.71 -2.69 -12.84
CA GLU A 67 8.46 -3.35 -13.24
C GLU A 67 7.51 -3.52 -12.05
N LEU A 68 8.03 -3.93 -10.88
CA LEU A 68 7.26 -4.03 -9.65
C LEU A 68 6.67 -2.67 -9.24
N LEU A 69 7.47 -1.60 -9.28
CA LEU A 69 7.00 -0.25 -8.93
C LEU A 69 5.92 0.24 -9.89
N ARG A 70 6.13 0.06 -11.20
CA ARG A 70 5.13 0.41 -12.22
C ARG A 70 3.83 -0.37 -12.02
N PHE A 71 3.94 -1.67 -11.78
CA PHE A 71 2.76 -2.49 -11.51
C PHE A 71 2.04 -2.05 -10.22
N SER A 72 2.78 -1.66 -9.18
CA SER A 72 2.20 -1.12 -7.94
C SER A 72 1.42 0.15 -8.20
N GLU A 73 1.95 1.05 -9.03
CA GLU A 73 1.28 2.28 -9.45
C GLU A 73 0.02 1.99 -10.27
N GLU A 74 0.10 1.09 -11.26
CA GLU A 74 -1.06 0.65 -12.05
C GLU A 74 -2.20 0.15 -11.17
N VAL A 75 -1.87 -0.67 -10.17
CA VAL A 75 -2.87 -1.18 -9.21
C VAL A 75 -3.47 -0.04 -8.39
N TRP A 76 -2.63 0.89 -7.91
CA TRP A 76 -3.08 2.03 -7.10
C TRP A 76 -3.95 3.01 -7.87
N MET A 77 -3.65 3.23 -9.17
CA MET A 77 -4.38 4.16 -10.03
C MET A 77 -5.72 3.60 -10.55
N ARG A 78 -6.05 2.36 -10.25
CA ARG A 78 -7.35 1.78 -10.64
C ARG A 78 -8.50 2.53 -9.97
N PRO A 79 -9.63 2.71 -10.68
CA PRO A 79 -10.83 3.28 -10.08
C PRO A 79 -11.27 2.43 -8.88
N ALA A 80 -11.26 3.00 -7.68
CA ALA A 80 -11.79 2.32 -6.52
C ALA A 80 -13.31 2.22 -6.61
N PRO A 81 -13.94 1.10 -6.25
CA PRO A 81 -15.36 1.05 -6.02
C PRO A 81 -15.74 2.08 -4.95
N ARG A 82 -16.76 2.90 -5.21
CA ARG A 82 -17.14 4.04 -4.35
C ARG A 82 -17.41 3.71 -2.88
N LEU A 83 -17.52 2.44 -2.54
CA LEU A 83 -17.87 1.96 -1.20
C LEU A 83 -16.73 1.23 -0.49
N VAL A 84 -15.52 1.21 -1.05
CA VAL A 84 -14.41 0.50 -0.44
C VAL A 84 -13.61 1.44 0.44
N THR A 85 -13.78 1.30 1.75
CA THR A 85 -13.04 2.04 2.78
C THR A 85 -11.69 1.39 3.14
N ALA A 86 -11.41 0.20 2.61
CA ALA A 86 -10.19 -0.53 2.90
C ALA A 86 -9.12 -0.29 1.82
N SER A 87 -7.89 -0.10 2.24
CA SER A 87 -6.71 0.06 1.38
C SER A 87 -6.46 -1.11 0.40
N THR A 88 -7.15 -2.23 0.58
CA THR A 88 -7.07 -3.44 -0.24
C THR A 88 -8.11 -3.51 -1.35
N GLY A 89 -9.04 -2.55 -1.43
CA GLY A 89 -10.12 -2.57 -2.42
C GLY A 89 -9.70 -2.38 -3.86
N TYR A 90 -8.46 -1.99 -4.09
CA TYR A 90 -7.86 -1.86 -5.42
C TYR A 90 -7.24 -3.17 -5.93
N LEU A 91 -6.94 -4.11 -5.01
CA LEU A 91 -6.28 -5.36 -5.33
C LEU A 91 -7.28 -6.37 -5.91
N LYS A 92 -6.92 -6.93 -7.06
CA LYS A 92 -7.59 -8.08 -7.64
C LYS A 92 -6.90 -9.36 -7.21
N GLU A 93 -7.57 -10.49 -7.45
CA GLU A 93 -7.06 -11.80 -7.08
C GLU A 93 -5.70 -12.13 -7.75
N GLU A 94 -5.53 -11.70 -8.99
CA GLU A 94 -4.32 -11.92 -9.77
C GLU A 94 -3.14 -11.00 -9.39
N ASP A 95 -3.36 -9.91 -8.67
CA ASP A 95 -2.31 -8.93 -8.38
C ASP A 95 -1.29 -9.44 -7.38
N VAL A 96 -1.74 -10.09 -6.31
CA VAL A 96 -0.83 -10.53 -5.24
C VAL A 96 0.18 -11.58 -5.71
N PRO A 97 -0.23 -12.64 -6.45
CA PRO A 97 0.72 -13.55 -7.07
C PRO A 97 1.73 -12.84 -7.98
N LYS A 98 1.28 -11.86 -8.78
CA LYS A 98 2.15 -11.11 -9.69
C LYS A 98 3.20 -10.28 -8.92
N PHE A 99 2.84 -9.64 -7.80
CA PHE A 99 3.81 -8.96 -6.94
C PHE A 99 4.93 -9.89 -6.48
N PHE A 100 4.57 -11.08 -5.99
CA PHE A 100 5.55 -12.03 -5.48
C PHE A 100 6.36 -12.70 -6.60
N ASP A 101 5.81 -12.90 -7.78
CA ASP A 101 6.55 -13.38 -8.95
C ASP A 101 7.64 -12.38 -9.38
N LEU A 102 7.30 -11.09 -9.44
CA LEU A 102 8.27 -10.02 -9.73
C LEU A 102 9.37 -9.95 -8.68
N LEU A 103 9.04 -10.08 -7.39
CA LEU A 103 10.02 -10.14 -6.32
C LEU A 103 10.93 -11.36 -6.43
N ALA A 104 10.38 -12.53 -6.77
CA ALA A 104 11.15 -13.74 -6.97
C ALA A 104 12.13 -13.63 -8.15
N LYS A 105 11.69 -13.04 -9.27
CA LYS A 105 12.54 -12.75 -10.43
C LYS A 105 13.67 -11.79 -10.07
N ALA A 106 13.33 -10.70 -9.36
CA ALA A 106 14.33 -9.73 -8.87
C ALA A 106 15.34 -10.41 -7.94
N ARG A 107 14.87 -11.24 -7.00
CA ARG A 107 15.75 -11.97 -6.07
C ARG A 107 16.71 -12.92 -6.80
N ALA A 108 16.21 -13.65 -7.79
CA ALA A 108 17.04 -14.54 -8.60
C ALA A 108 18.18 -13.79 -9.31
N LYS A 109 17.90 -12.61 -9.87
CA LYS A 109 18.93 -11.76 -10.51
C LYS A 109 19.93 -11.17 -9.53
N ALA A 110 19.46 -10.73 -8.37
CA ALA A 110 20.30 -10.10 -7.36
C ALA A 110 21.23 -11.12 -6.66
N GLY A 111 20.87 -12.41 -6.63
CA GLY A 111 21.64 -13.46 -5.97
C GLY A 111 21.91 -13.17 -4.49
N ASP A 112 22.97 -13.76 -3.94
CA ASP A 112 23.38 -13.57 -2.54
C ASP A 112 24.22 -12.30 -2.35
N SER A 113 23.66 -11.18 -2.72
CA SER A 113 24.27 -9.86 -2.65
C SER A 113 23.56 -8.97 -1.62
N VAL A 114 24.11 -7.77 -1.42
CA VAL A 114 23.42 -6.72 -0.64
C VAL A 114 22.06 -6.37 -1.27
N TYR A 115 21.97 -6.42 -2.59
CA TYR A 115 20.74 -6.17 -3.34
C TYR A 115 19.70 -7.25 -3.08
N GLY A 116 20.10 -8.52 -3.08
CA GLY A 116 19.22 -9.63 -2.74
C GLY A 116 18.66 -9.53 -1.32
N ARG A 117 19.47 -9.16 -0.33
CA ARG A 117 19.02 -8.95 1.05
C ARG A 117 18.00 -7.80 1.17
N ARG A 118 18.12 -6.74 0.37
CA ARG A 118 17.13 -5.65 0.32
C ARG A 118 15.80 -6.12 -0.26
N ILE A 119 15.85 -6.98 -1.28
CA ILE A 119 14.65 -7.59 -1.87
C ILE A 119 13.99 -8.55 -0.88
N ASP A 120 14.77 -9.36 -0.15
CA ASP A 120 14.26 -10.25 0.90
C ASP A 120 13.55 -9.46 2.01
N LEU A 121 14.11 -8.32 2.41
CA LEU A 121 13.46 -7.43 3.38
C LEU A 121 12.12 -6.90 2.87
N LEU A 122 12.07 -6.44 1.62
CA LEU A 122 10.83 -5.97 1.00
C LEU A 122 9.80 -7.10 0.91
N ALA A 123 10.20 -8.28 0.47
CA ALA A 123 9.33 -9.45 0.39
C ALA A 123 8.73 -9.81 1.77
N GLY A 124 9.55 -9.77 2.82
CA GLY A 124 9.11 -10.00 4.20
C GLY A 124 8.10 -8.95 4.69
N GLU A 125 8.30 -7.67 4.35
CA GLU A 125 7.36 -6.61 4.69
C GLU A 125 6.04 -6.69 3.91
N MET A 126 6.06 -7.30 2.72
CA MET A 126 4.88 -7.55 1.89
C MET A 126 4.15 -8.86 2.24
N GLU A 127 4.74 -9.74 3.04
CA GLU A 127 4.14 -11.04 3.41
C GLU A 127 2.69 -10.95 3.93
N PRO A 128 2.30 -9.91 4.71
CA PRO A 128 0.90 -9.75 5.12
C PRO A 128 -0.10 -9.67 3.97
N LEU A 129 0.31 -9.27 2.75
CA LEU A 129 -0.57 -9.26 1.59
C LEU A 129 -1.04 -10.67 1.20
N LYS A 130 -0.22 -11.69 1.39
CA LYS A 130 -0.62 -13.08 1.14
C LYS A 130 -1.82 -13.49 2.00
N LYS A 131 -1.79 -13.11 3.30
CA LYS A 131 -2.90 -13.38 4.22
C LYS A 131 -4.17 -12.64 3.83
N VAL A 132 -4.04 -11.39 3.40
CA VAL A 132 -5.18 -10.62 2.89
C VAL A 132 -5.78 -11.31 1.67
N PHE A 133 -4.93 -11.75 0.74
CA PHE A 133 -5.35 -12.44 -0.47
C PHE A 133 -6.04 -13.79 -0.19
N GLU A 134 -5.49 -14.61 0.69
CA GLU A 134 -6.13 -15.85 1.14
C GLU A 134 -7.51 -15.62 1.77
N ASN A 135 -7.63 -14.54 2.55
CA ASN A 135 -8.90 -14.14 3.14
C ASN A 135 -9.91 -13.67 2.09
N LEU A 136 -9.46 -12.95 1.06
CA LEU A 136 -10.29 -12.53 -0.06
C LEU A 136 -10.82 -13.75 -0.84
N LYS A 137 -9.97 -14.75 -1.09
CA LYS A 137 -10.37 -16.02 -1.73
C LYS A 137 -11.41 -16.79 -0.93
N ARG A 138 -11.29 -16.81 0.39
CA ARG A 138 -12.21 -17.56 1.28
C ARG A 138 -13.58 -16.90 1.42
N ARG A 139 -13.64 -15.56 1.30
CA ARG A 139 -14.86 -14.82 1.62
C ARG A 139 -15.84 -14.71 0.45
N GLY A 140 -15.42 -14.88 -0.81
CA GLY A 140 -16.24 -14.52 -1.96
C GLY A 140 -16.78 -13.09 -1.87
N PRO A 141 -17.58 -12.62 -2.81
CA PRO A 141 -18.23 -11.32 -2.68
C PRO A 141 -19.31 -11.40 -1.59
N GLU A 142 -18.97 -11.04 -0.36
CA GLU A 142 -19.97 -10.84 0.71
C GLU A 142 -20.79 -9.58 0.37
N LEU A 143 -21.94 -9.80 -0.23
CA LEU A 143 -23.01 -8.82 -0.23
C LEU A 143 -23.62 -8.80 1.18
N ARG A 144 -23.20 -7.85 2.02
CA ARG A 144 -23.88 -7.60 3.29
C ARG A 144 -25.16 -6.84 3.00
N ALA A 145 -26.25 -7.56 2.91
CA ALA A 145 -27.58 -6.95 2.95
C ALA A 145 -27.95 -6.69 4.41
N PHE A 146 -28.26 -5.45 4.74
CA PHE A 146 -28.87 -5.13 6.03
C PHE A 146 -30.34 -5.50 5.96
N LEU A 147 -30.75 -6.49 6.73
CA LEU A 147 -32.15 -6.80 6.91
C LEU A 147 -32.72 -5.81 7.93
N PHE A 148 -33.58 -4.92 7.49
CA PHE A 148 -34.37 -4.09 8.39
C PHE A 148 -35.67 -4.85 8.70
N THR A 149 -35.94 -5.04 9.98
CA THR A 149 -37.25 -5.52 10.43
C THR A 149 -38.28 -4.40 10.31
N ASP A 150 -39.55 -4.75 10.14
CA ASP A 150 -40.63 -3.76 9.98
C ASP A 150 -40.57 -2.67 11.06
N GLY A 151 -40.62 -1.43 10.63
CA GLY A 151 -40.49 -0.24 11.48
C GLY A 151 -39.08 0.27 11.69
N GLN A 152 -38.03 -0.41 11.22
CA GLN A 152 -36.63 0.01 11.35
C GLN A 152 -36.01 0.53 10.05
N SER A 153 -36.78 0.55 8.96
CA SER A 153 -36.28 1.08 7.69
C SER A 153 -35.89 2.56 7.83
N PRO A 154 -34.67 2.94 7.43
CA PRO A 154 -34.25 4.31 7.51
C PRO A 154 -35.12 5.18 6.60
N LYS A 155 -35.71 6.23 7.13
CA LYS A 155 -36.34 7.25 6.30
C LYS A 155 -35.23 8.13 5.72
N VAL A 156 -35.28 8.35 4.42
CA VAL A 156 -34.38 9.29 3.73
C VAL A 156 -34.90 10.72 3.95
N ASP A 157 -34.68 11.24 5.15
CA ASP A 157 -35.13 12.56 5.58
C ASP A 157 -33.97 13.55 5.84
N GLY A 158 -32.75 13.17 5.52
CA GLY A 158 -31.57 14.00 5.71
C GLY A 158 -31.05 14.11 7.15
N ASP A 159 -31.71 13.47 8.10
CA ASP A 159 -31.28 13.48 9.50
C ASP A 159 -30.18 12.44 9.77
N LEU A 160 -28.93 12.90 9.79
CA LEU A 160 -27.74 12.09 10.02
C LEU A 160 -27.51 11.75 11.51
N THR A 161 -28.33 12.26 12.41
CA THR A 161 -28.19 12.00 13.85
C THR A 161 -28.85 10.68 14.28
N LYS A 162 -29.65 10.08 13.40
CA LYS A 162 -30.35 8.84 13.68
C LYS A 162 -29.38 7.67 13.86
N PRO A 163 -29.59 6.81 14.86
CA PRO A 163 -28.65 5.74 15.22
C PRO A 163 -28.25 4.81 14.07
N PHE A 164 -29.15 4.51 13.14
CA PHE A 164 -28.88 3.55 12.06
C PHE A 164 -27.85 4.05 11.02
N TRP A 165 -27.55 5.34 10.93
CA TRP A 165 -26.46 5.84 10.10
C TRP A 165 -25.07 5.54 10.66
N TRP A 166 -25.01 5.28 11.98
CA TRP A 166 -23.77 5.06 12.71
C TRP A 166 -23.56 3.62 13.16
N TYR A 167 -24.57 2.75 13.01
CA TYR A 167 -24.45 1.35 13.42
C TYR A 167 -23.60 0.57 12.43
N ARG A 168 -22.32 0.41 12.76
CA ARG A 168 -21.55 -0.78 12.38
C ARG A 168 -21.98 -1.91 13.30
N ASN A 169 -23.02 -2.61 12.97
CA ASN A 169 -23.31 -3.86 13.65
C ASN A 169 -22.27 -4.89 13.21
N GLU A 170 -21.27 -5.10 14.07
CA GLU A 170 -20.47 -6.32 14.04
C GLU A 170 -21.43 -7.47 14.40
N ILE A 171 -21.93 -8.16 13.38
CA ILE A 171 -22.62 -9.44 13.59
C ILE A 171 -21.51 -10.46 13.87
N LYS A 172 -21.52 -10.98 15.10
CA LYS A 172 -20.68 -12.10 15.54
C LYS A 172 -21.00 -13.36 14.78
#